data_eed8b5b0ee26b1eabf179ada88ffa7e7
#
_entry.id   eed8b5b0ee26b1eabf179ada88ffa7e7
#
_cell.length_a   1.000
_cell.length_b   1.000
_cell.length_c   1.000
_cell.angle_alpha   90.00
_cell.angle_beta   90.00
_cell.angle_gamma   90.00
#
_symmetry.space_group_name_H-M   'P 1'
#
loop_
_entity.id
_entity.type
_entity.pdbx_description
1 polymer ?
#
loop_
_entity_poly.entity_id
_entity_poly.type
_entity_poly.pdbx_seq_one_letter_code
_entity_poly.pdbx_strand_id
1 'polypeptide(L)'
;MCWRPSLTKGFYVKSYYKVLSSPGGGLFPWKSIWKVKFPPRVAFFSWTAALGKILTADNLRRRGLILVSWCCPCKADGESMDHLLLHCAYAKELWDMIFVWFGISWVMPRRVLELFDCWQWNMGCHQKLVVWRVIPHCIMWCLWRERNARTFEGCELNIVELKLQFYRYLFDWRSATGLFSFSNLLDLIDYCSI
;
A
#
# COMPACT_ATOMS: atom_id res chain seq x y z
N MET A 1 12.04 -14.12 -33.72
CA MET A 1 11.58 -14.66 -32.42
C MET A 1 10.16 -15.20 -32.60
N CYS A 2 9.93 -16.49 -32.29
CA CYS A 2 8.57 -17.05 -32.32
C CYS A 2 7.91 -16.97 -30.94
N TRP A 3 6.70 -16.45 -30.88
CA TRP A 3 5.89 -16.43 -29.67
C TRP A 3 5.34 -17.84 -29.38
N ARG A 4 5.96 -18.57 -28.44
CA ARG A 4 5.64 -19.97 -28.14
C ARG A 4 4.31 -20.29 -27.44
N PRO A 5 3.67 -19.36 -26.67
CA PRO A 5 2.41 -19.65 -26.00
C PRO A 5 1.16 -19.66 -26.90
N SER A 6 1.27 -19.35 -28.18
CA SER A 6 0.14 -19.38 -29.14
C SER A 6 0.32 -20.52 -30.15
N LEU A 7 -0.68 -21.38 -30.26
CA LEU A 7 -0.73 -22.44 -31.27
C LEU A 7 -0.83 -21.89 -32.71
N THR A 8 -1.19 -20.61 -32.87
CA THR A 8 -1.43 -19.93 -34.17
C THR A 8 -0.23 -19.10 -34.65
N LYS A 9 0.96 -19.26 -34.08
CA LYS A 9 2.21 -18.56 -34.45
C LYS A 9 2.17 -17.02 -34.45
N GLY A 10 1.06 -16.37 -34.09
CA GLY A 10 0.92 -14.92 -34.02
C GLY A 10 1.03 -14.40 -32.59
N PHE A 11 1.58 -13.18 -32.44
CA PHE A 11 1.55 -12.45 -31.18
C PHE A 11 0.19 -11.79 -30.99
N TYR A 12 -0.51 -12.16 -29.92
CA TYR A 12 -1.74 -11.47 -29.50
C TYR A 12 -1.52 -10.87 -28.11
N VAL A 13 -1.86 -9.60 -27.93
CA VAL A 13 -1.78 -8.89 -26.66
C VAL A 13 -2.48 -9.68 -25.55
N LYS A 14 -3.64 -10.26 -25.84
CA LYS A 14 -4.40 -11.09 -24.90
C LYS A 14 -3.63 -12.35 -24.46
N SER A 15 -2.88 -12.99 -25.35
CA SER A 15 -2.06 -14.17 -25.01
C SER A 15 -0.84 -13.78 -24.16
N TYR A 16 -0.27 -12.61 -24.40
CA TYR A 16 0.81 -12.05 -23.57
C TYR A 16 0.32 -11.75 -22.16
N TYR A 17 -0.82 -11.06 -22.03
CA TYR A 17 -1.45 -10.83 -20.72
C TYR A 17 -1.78 -12.13 -20.00
N LYS A 18 -2.27 -13.15 -20.71
CA LYS A 18 -2.55 -14.46 -20.12
C LYS A 18 -1.29 -15.15 -19.57
N VAL A 19 -0.15 -15.03 -20.27
CA VAL A 19 1.14 -15.56 -19.79
C VAL A 19 1.67 -14.78 -18.60
N LEU A 20 1.56 -13.45 -18.61
CA LEU A 20 1.92 -12.61 -17.47
C LEU A 20 0.99 -12.83 -16.26
N SER A 21 -0.27 -13.16 -16.53
CA SER A 21 -1.29 -13.43 -15.51
C SER A 21 -1.38 -14.90 -15.14
N SER A 22 -0.58 -15.78 -15.77
CA SER A 22 -0.51 -17.20 -15.39
C SER A 22 0.04 -17.30 -13.98
N PRO A 23 -0.67 -17.93 -13.05
CA PRO A 23 -0.27 -17.98 -11.65
C PRO A 23 0.98 -18.85 -11.54
N GLY A 24 2.12 -18.19 -11.48
CA GLY A 24 3.30 -18.79 -10.88
C GLY A 24 3.05 -18.93 -9.39
N GLY A 25 2.38 -19.99 -8.97
CA GLY A 25 2.42 -20.53 -7.62
C GLY A 25 1.82 -19.72 -6.46
N GLY A 26 1.26 -18.54 -6.63
CA GLY A 26 0.57 -17.76 -5.60
C GLY A 26 -0.57 -16.95 -6.21
N LEU A 27 -1.75 -17.04 -5.62
CA LEU A 27 -2.90 -16.23 -6.06
C LEU A 27 -2.60 -14.76 -5.72
N PHE A 28 -2.27 -13.95 -6.73
CA PHE A 28 -2.09 -12.51 -6.53
C PHE A 28 -3.37 -11.91 -5.94
N PRO A 29 -3.30 -11.06 -4.90
CA PRO A 29 -4.46 -10.58 -4.14
C PRO A 29 -5.28 -9.51 -4.89
N TRP A 30 -5.75 -9.82 -6.10
CA TRP A 30 -6.53 -8.91 -6.95
C TRP A 30 -7.74 -8.31 -6.25
N LYS A 31 -8.41 -9.13 -5.43
CA LYS A 31 -9.64 -8.72 -4.75
C LYS A 31 -9.35 -7.67 -3.67
N SER A 32 -8.25 -7.80 -2.96
CA SER A 32 -7.84 -6.87 -1.91
C SER A 32 -7.48 -5.49 -2.49
N ILE A 33 -6.98 -5.45 -3.74
CA ILE A 33 -6.55 -4.21 -4.39
C ILE A 33 -7.67 -3.56 -5.20
N TRP A 34 -8.40 -4.33 -6.04
CA TRP A 34 -9.31 -3.74 -7.02
C TRP A 34 -10.78 -3.74 -6.61
N LYS A 35 -11.18 -4.50 -5.58
CA LYS A 35 -12.56 -4.47 -5.08
C LYS A 35 -12.80 -3.41 -4.01
N VAL A 36 -11.75 -2.82 -3.48
CA VAL A 36 -11.84 -1.75 -2.48
C VAL A 36 -12.06 -0.42 -3.19
N LYS A 37 -13.03 0.36 -2.73
CA LYS A 37 -13.33 1.67 -3.30
C LYS A 37 -12.40 2.72 -2.68
N PHE A 38 -11.43 3.19 -3.45
CA PHE A 38 -10.54 4.31 -3.15
C PHE A 38 -10.04 4.93 -4.48
N PRO A 39 -9.35 6.09 -4.47
CA PRO A 39 -8.95 6.76 -5.71
C PRO A 39 -8.13 5.85 -6.64
N PRO A 40 -8.39 5.84 -7.96
CA PRO A 40 -7.73 4.93 -8.93
C PRO A 40 -6.20 5.00 -8.90
N ARG A 41 -5.63 6.19 -8.64
CA ARG A 41 -4.18 6.38 -8.50
C ARG A 41 -3.59 5.57 -7.34
N VAL A 42 -4.36 5.41 -6.25
CA VAL A 42 -3.94 4.62 -5.09
C VAL A 42 -4.06 3.13 -5.39
N ALA A 43 -5.10 2.70 -6.11
CA ALA A 43 -5.23 1.32 -6.58
C ALA A 43 -4.03 0.91 -7.44
N PHE A 44 -3.67 1.76 -8.41
CA PHE A 44 -2.51 1.54 -9.27
C PHE A 44 -1.19 1.49 -8.47
N PHE A 45 -1.02 2.42 -7.52
CA PHE A 45 0.14 2.41 -6.63
C PHE A 45 0.20 1.11 -5.81
N SER A 46 -0.89 0.72 -5.15
CA SER A 46 -0.95 -0.49 -4.35
C SER A 46 -0.67 -1.76 -5.17
N TRP A 47 -1.18 -1.79 -6.40
CA TRP A 47 -0.89 -2.86 -7.34
C TRP A 47 0.60 -2.92 -7.70
N THR A 48 1.22 -1.79 -8.04
CA THR A 48 2.65 -1.72 -8.38
C THR A 48 3.53 -2.01 -7.16
N ALA A 49 3.10 -1.62 -5.96
CA ALA A 49 3.75 -1.98 -4.70
C ALA A 49 3.67 -3.50 -4.45
N ALA A 50 2.50 -4.12 -4.59
CA ALA A 50 2.36 -5.58 -4.46
C ALA A 50 3.23 -6.35 -5.45
N LEU A 51 3.45 -5.81 -6.65
CA LEU A 51 4.37 -6.38 -7.66
C LEU A 51 5.85 -6.08 -7.39
N GLY A 52 6.19 -5.30 -6.38
CA GLY A 52 7.57 -4.89 -6.13
C GLY A 52 8.15 -3.90 -7.16
N LYS A 53 7.31 -3.09 -7.79
CA LYS A 53 7.70 -2.27 -8.97
C LYS A 53 7.69 -0.77 -8.73
N ILE A 54 7.37 -0.28 -7.52
CA ILE A 54 7.49 1.14 -7.20
C ILE A 54 8.96 1.59 -7.22
N LEU A 55 9.18 2.87 -7.50
CA LEU A 55 10.52 3.43 -7.75
C LEU A 55 11.25 3.79 -6.44
N THR A 56 11.47 2.80 -5.59
CA THR A 56 12.35 2.88 -4.42
C THR A 56 13.82 2.88 -4.84
N ALA A 57 14.72 3.30 -3.95
CA ALA A 57 16.15 3.41 -4.26
C ALA A 57 16.75 2.08 -4.73
N ASP A 58 16.35 0.95 -4.13
CA ASP A 58 16.79 -0.39 -4.56
C ASP A 58 16.31 -0.74 -5.97
N ASN A 59 15.07 -0.42 -6.32
CA ASN A 59 14.53 -0.64 -7.66
C ASN A 59 15.16 0.27 -8.72
N LEU A 60 15.47 1.53 -8.36
CA LEU A 60 16.17 2.45 -9.24
C LEU A 60 17.63 2.01 -9.47
N ARG A 61 18.32 1.53 -8.43
CA ARG A 61 19.68 0.97 -8.55
C ARG A 61 19.72 -0.27 -9.44
N ARG A 62 18.71 -1.15 -9.34
CA ARG A 62 18.57 -2.31 -10.27
C ARG A 62 18.40 -1.89 -11.73
N ARG A 63 17.96 -0.64 -11.98
CA ARG A 63 17.85 -0.04 -13.32
C ARG A 63 19.11 0.72 -13.74
N GLY A 64 20.20 0.63 -12.96
CA GLY A 64 21.47 1.27 -13.26
C GLY A 64 21.63 2.71 -12.78
N LEU A 65 20.67 3.25 -11.99
CA LEU A 65 20.81 4.58 -11.43
C LEU A 65 21.68 4.55 -10.18
N ILE A 66 22.66 5.45 -10.13
CA ILE A 66 23.55 5.62 -8.97
C ILE A 66 22.86 6.54 -7.97
N LEU A 67 22.34 5.98 -6.88
CA LEU A 67 21.61 6.68 -5.85
C LEU A 67 22.09 6.26 -4.46
N VAL A 68 21.96 7.17 -3.50
CA VAL A 68 22.12 6.85 -2.08
C VAL A 68 21.09 5.80 -1.69
N SER A 69 21.53 4.75 -0.98
CA SER A 69 20.69 3.55 -0.72
C SER A 69 19.84 3.64 0.52
N TRP A 70 20.03 4.59 1.41
CA TRP A 70 19.29 4.66 2.66
C TRP A 70 17.86 5.15 2.50
N CYS A 71 17.02 4.71 3.42
CA CYS A 71 15.63 5.11 3.50
C CYS A 71 15.53 6.60 3.85
N CYS A 72 14.91 7.39 2.99
CA CYS A 72 14.79 8.83 3.16
C CYS A 72 14.05 9.23 4.46
N PRO A 73 12.93 8.56 4.88
CA PRO A 73 12.28 8.87 6.13
C PRO A 73 13.11 8.55 7.39
N CYS A 74 13.63 7.36 7.54
CA CYS A 74 14.30 6.96 8.79
C CYS A 74 15.82 7.21 8.81
N LYS A 75 16.45 7.33 7.66
CA LYS A 75 17.92 7.52 7.47
C LYS A 75 18.80 6.45 8.17
N ALA A 76 18.19 5.32 8.58
CA ALA A 76 18.84 4.28 9.40
C ALA A 76 19.11 2.97 8.65
N ASP A 77 18.39 2.69 7.55
CA ASP A 77 18.49 1.42 6.84
C ASP A 77 18.35 1.65 5.32
N GLY A 78 18.62 0.60 4.52
CA GLY A 78 18.48 0.65 3.07
C GLY A 78 17.03 0.83 2.63
N GLU A 79 16.78 1.69 1.63
CA GLU A 79 15.44 1.87 1.09
C GLU A 79 15.10 0.73 0.14
N SER A 80 14.37 -0.25 0.65
CA SER A 80 13.59 -1.20 -0.14
C SER A 80 12.10 -0.89 0.00
N MET A 81 11.28 -1.45 -0.89
CA MET A 81 9.84 -1.29 -0.82
C MET A 81 9.27 -1.83 0.50
N ASP A 82 9.69 -3.04 0.88
CA ASP A 82 9.19 -3.68 2.09
C ASP A 82 9.65 -2.93 3.36
N HIS A 83 10.90 -2.43 3.37
CA HIS A 83 11.36 -1.57 4.44
C HIS A 83 10.53 -0.29 4.52
N LEU A 84 10.43 0.48 3.43
CA LEU A 84 9.74 1.77 3.38
C LEU A 84 8.28 1.68 3.84
N LEU A 85 7.55 0.65 3.36
CA LEU A 85 6.11 0.56 3.55
C LEU A 85 5.68 -0.24 4.78
N LEU A 86 6.55 -1.12 5.31
CA LEU A 86 6.21 -2.01 6.42
C LEU A 86 7.14 -1.87 7.63
N HIS A 87 8.45 -1.75 7.42
CA HIS A 87 9.45 -1.96 8.47
C HIS A 87 10.18 -0.69 8.91
N CYS A 88 10.11 0.39 8.14
CA CYS A 88 10.65 1.70 8.51
C CYS A 88 10.04 2.18 9.83
N ALA A 89 10.80 2.91 10.65
CA ALA A 89 10.31 3.48 11.91
C ALA A 89 9.03 4.31 11.71
N TYR A 90 8.96 5.13 10.65
CA TYR A 90 7.76 5.88 10.30
C TYR A 90 6.58 4.97 9.91
N ALA A 91 6.84 3.87 9.22
CA ALA A 91 5.81 2.90 8.88
C ALA A 91 5.28 2.20 10.13
N LYS A 92 6.17 1.74 11.02
CA LYS A 92 5.79 1.09 12.28
C LYS A 92 4.87 1.97 13.12
N GLU A 93 5.18 3.25 13.26
CA GLU A 93 4.35 4.19 14.02
C GLU A 93 2.91 4.32 13.47
N LEU A 94 2.73 4.28 12.15
CA LEU A 94 1.39 4.28 11.55
C LEU A 94 0.69 2.93 11.72
N TRP A 95 1.38 1.83 11.54
CA TRP A 95 0.83 0.49 11.72
C TRP A 95 0.42 0.24 13.17
N ASP A 96 1.29 0.57 14.14
CA ASP A 96 1.03 0.41 15.57
C ASP A 96 -0.18 1.24 16.00
N MET A 97 -0.31 2.48 15.50
CA MET A 97 -1.48 3.31 15.74
C MET A 97 -2.78 2.59 15.32
N ILE A 98 -2.78 1.94 14.15
CA ILE A 98 -3.95 1.20 13.66
C ILE A 98 -4.21 -0.05 14.49
N PHE A 99 -3.19 -0.79 14.87
CA PHE A 99 -3.36 -1.99 15.70
C PHE A 99 -3.93 -1.66 17.08
N VAL A 100 -3.48 -0.56 17.67
CA VAL A 100 -4.07 -0.03 18.91
C VAL A 100 -5.54 0.35 18.70
N TRP A 101 -5.87 1.02 17.60
CA TRP A 101 -7.26 1.41 17.30
C TRP A 101 -8.23 0.23 17.21
N PHE A 102 -7.79 -0.83 16.57
CA PHE A 102 -8.61 -2.02 16.37
C PHE A 102 -8.44 -3.05 17.49
N GLY A 103 -7.64 -2.75 18.54
CA GLY A 103 -7.37 -3.67 19.64
C GLY A 103 -6.74 -5.00 19.19
N ILE A 104 -5.91 -4.96 18.14
CA ILE A 104 -5.37 -6.15 17.49
C ILE A 104 -3.88 -6.29 17.78
N SER A 105 -3.47 -7.48 18.19
CA SER A 105 -2.07 -7.89 18.19
C SER A 105 -1.72 -8.50 16.83
N TRP A 106 -0.76 -7.91 16.11
CA TRP A 106 -0.42 -8.29 14.74
C TRP A 106 1.08 -8.44 14.55
N VAL A 107 1.46 -9.47 13.82
CA VAL A 107 2.86 -9.65 13.38
C VAL A 107 2.97 -9.18 11.93
N MET A 108 3.76 -8.14 11.69
CA MET A 108 3.94 -7.59 10.35
C MET A 108 4.63 -8.60 9.42
N PRO A 109 4.04 -8.92 8.26
CA PRO A 109 4.65 -9.81 7.28
C PRO A 109 5.91 -9.19 6.67
N ARG A 110 6.75 -10.02 6.06
CA ARG A 110 8.01 -9.56 5.47
C ARG A 110 7.83 -8.73 4.21
N ARG A 111 6.77 -9.01 3.44
CA ARG A 111 6.54 -8.43 2.11
C ARG A 111 5.18 -7.77 2.01
N VAL A 112 5.12 -6.72 1.21
CA VAL A 112 3.85 -6.03 0.89
C VAL A 112 2.84 -6.99 0.24
N LEU A 113 3.29 -7.92 -0.60
CA LEU A 113 2.40 -8.93 -1.18
C LEU A 113 1.73 -9.79 -0.11
N GLU A 114 2.51 -10.28 0.85
CA GLU A 114 2.03 -11.09 1.98
C GLU A 114 1.05 -10.31 2.87
N LEU A 115 1.29 -8.99 3.02
CA LEU A 115 0.34 -8.13 3.73
C LEU A 115 -1.05 -8.18 3.10
N PHE A 116 -1.15 -8.05 1.79
CA PHE A 116 -2.44 -8.10 1.11
C PHE A 116 -3.10 -9.48 1.18
N ASP A 117 -2.34 -10.56 1.24
CA ASP A 117 -2.85 -11.91 1.39
C ASP A 117 -3.43 -12.14 2.79
N CYS A 118 -2.73 -11.71 3.86
CA CYS A 118 -3.16 -11.91 5.23
C CYS A 118 -4.15 -10.86 5.75
N TRP A 119 -4.27 -9.68 5.10
CA TRP A 119 -5.13 -8.58 5.53
C TRP A 119 -6.63 -8.83 5.30
N GLN A 120 -7.01 -9.95 4.73
CA GLN A 120 -8.41 -10.31 4.41
C GLN A 120 -9.24 -10.74 5.63
N TRP A 121 -8.81 -10.41 6.85
CA TRP A 121 -9.44 -10.85 8.07
C TRP A 121 -10.89 -10.38 8.17
N ASN A 122 -11.75 -11.28 8.67
CA ASN A 122 -13.18 -11.04 8.79
C ASN A 122 -13.47 -10.40 10.16
N MET A 123 -13.53 -9.08 10.20
CA MET A 123 -14.01 -8.35 11.38
C MET A 123 -15.54 -8.50 11.45
N GLY A 124 -16.07 -8.92 12.59
CA GLY A 124 -17.49 -9.24 12.75
C GLY A 124 -18.48 -8.08 12.49
N CYS A 125 -18.01 -6.84 12.41
CA CYS A 125 -18.80 -5.66 12.05
C CYS A 125 -18.54 -5.23 10.61
N HIS A 126 -19.58 -5.24 9.77
CA HIS A 126 -19.47 -4.89 8.35
C HIS A 126 -18.86 -3.50 8.09
N GLN A 127 -19.20 -2.51 8.91
CA GLN A 127 -18.71 -1.14 8.73
C GLN A 127 -17.23 -1.01 9.11
N LYS A 128 -16.79 -1.61 10.21
CA LYS A 128 -15.36 -1.67 10.59
C LYS A 128 -14.54 -2.41 9.53
N LEU A 129 -15.12 -3.44 8.90
CA LEU A 129 -14.49 -4.17 7.81
C LEU A 129 -14.20 -3.30 6.58
N VAL A 130 -15.08 -2.33 6.27
CA VAL A 130 -14.85 -1.43 5.12
C VAL A 130 -13.67 -0.50 5.38
N VAL A 131 -13.59 0.10 6.58
CA VAL A 131 -12.43 0.91 7.00
C VAL A 131 -11.16 0.06 7.00
N TRP A 132 -11.21 -1.12 7.61
CA TRP A 132 -10.10 -2.06 7.68
C TRP A 132 -9.48 -2.34 6.31
N ARG A 133 -10.30 -2.61 5.31
CA ARG A 133 -9.83 -2.89 3.94
C ARG A 133 -9.13 -1.73 3.26
N VAL A 134 -9.45 -0.49 3.64
CA VAL A 134 -8.83 0.72 3.05
C VAL A 134 -7.50 1.07 3.70
N ILE A 135 -7.29 0.70 4.96
CA ILE A 135 -6.13 1.09 5.78
C ILE A 135 -4.79 0.79 5.12
N PRO A 136 -4.48 -0.43 4.64
CA PRO A 136 -3.18 -0.72 4.05
C PRO A 136 -2.84 0.20 2.88
N HIS A 137 -3.83 0.47 2.04
CA HIS A 137 -3.68 1.34 0.89
C HIS A 137 -3.41 2.78 1.31
N CYS A 138 -4.10 3.25 2.37
CA CYS A 138 -3.95 4.60 2.89
C CYS A 138 -2.58 4.80 3.55
N ILE A 139 -2.15 3.88 4.42
CA ILE A 139 -0.84 3.95 5.08
C ILE A 139 0.28 3.95 4.04
N MET A 140 0.28 2.97 3.14
CA MET A 140 1.33 2.86 2.12
C MET A 140 1.37 4.07 1.19
N TRP A 141 0.20 4.61 0.82
CA TRP A 141 0.12 5.84 0.03
C TRP A 141 0.68 7.04 0.79
N CYS A 142 0.36 7.18 2.08
CA CYS A 142 0.87 8.22 2.94
C CYS A 142 2.41 8.19 3.03
N LEU A 143 2.98 7.02 3.31
CA LEU A 143 4.43 6.80 3.38
C LEU A 143 5.12 7.08 2.04
N TRP A 144 4.52 6.64 0.94
CA TRP A 144 5.04 6.89 -0.40
C TRP A 144 5.05 8.38 -0.76
N ARG A 145 3.98 9.09 -0.42
CA ARG A 145 3.89 10.55 -0.63
C ARG A 145 4.91 11.30 0.22
N GLU A 146 5.05 10.94 1.48
CA GLU A 146 6.03 11.51 2.39
C GLU A 146 7.46 11.29 1.89
N ARG A 147 7.78 10.07 1.48
CA ARG A 147 9.10 9.77 0.89
C ARG A 147 9.38 10.63 -0.34
N ASN A 148 8.39 10.80 -1.21
CA ASN A 148 8.55 11.61 -2.42
C ASN A 148 8.67 13.11 -2.10
N ALA A 149 7.91 13.63 -1.15
CA ALA A 149 8.01 15.01 -0.69
C ALA A 149 9.41 15.32 -0.14
N ARG A 150 9.96 14.42 0.69
CA ARG A 150 11.37 14.54 1.17
C ARG A 150 12.37 14.50 0.04
N THR A 151 12.18 13.63 -0.94
CA THR A 151 13.17 13.40 -1.99
C THR A 151 13.18 14.53 -3.04
N PHE A 152 12.01 15.05 -3.40
CA PHE A 152 11.84 15.92 -4.56
C PHE A 152 11.40 17.35 -4.22
N GLU A 153 10.77 17.55 -3.07
CA GLU A 153 10.17 18.82 -2.69
C GLU A 153 10.89 19.45 -1.47
N GLY A 154 11.81 18.71 -0.83
CA GLY A 154 12.51 19.16 0.39
C GLY A 154 11.58 19.35 1.59
N CYS A 155 10.38 18.77 1.56
CA CYS A 155 9.39 18.86 2.63
C CYS A 155 9.43 17.58 3.48
N GLU A 156 9.62 17.75 4.79
CA GLU A 156 9.63 16.64 5.75
C GLU A 156 8.49 16.82 6.77
N LEU A 157 7.62 15.82 6.91
CA LEU A 157 6.65 15.76 8.00
C LEU A 157 7.27 15.02 9.20
N ASN A 158 7.00 15.54 10.39
CA ASN A 158 7.23 14.75 11.61
C ASN A 158 6.16 13.66 11.75
N ILE A 159 6.33 12.76 12.73
CA ILE A 159 5.44 11.61 12.89
C ILE A 159 3.99 12.01 13.23
N VAL A 160 3.80 13.10 13.98
CA VAL A 160 2.47 13.61 14.34
C VAL A 160 1.75 14.15 13.11
N GLU A 161 2.45 14.94 12.31
CA GLU A 161 1.94 15.48 11.03
C GLU A 161 1.61 14.37 10.05
N LEU A 162 2.46 13.32 9.99
CA LEU A 162 2.23 12.18 9.14
C LEU A 162 0.97 11.39 9.57
N LYS A 163 0.75 11.20 10.88
CA LYS A 163 -0.47 10.63 11.42
C LYS A 163 -1.71 11.47 11.06
N LEU A 164 -1.61 12.80 11.19
CA LEU A 164 -2.68 13.71 10.77
C LEU A 164 -2.95 13.64 9.25
N GLN A 165 -1.89 13.52 8.46
CA GLN A 165 -2.03 13.37 7.01
C GLN A 165 -2.71 12.05 6.62
N PHE A 166 -2.42 10.95 7.33
CA PHE A 166 -3.13 9.69 7.18
C PHE A 166 -4.63 9.84 7.43
N TYR A 167 -5.02 10.51 8.53
CA TYR A 167 -6.43 10.78 8.84
C TYR A 167 -7.13 11.60 7.77
N ARG A 168 -6.46 12.64 7.24
CA ARG A 168 -6.99 13.47 6.15
C ARG A 168 -7.26 12.64 4.90
N TYR A 169 -6.31 11.80 4.48
CA TYR A 169 -6.52 10.92 3.33
C TYR A 169 -7.67 9.95 3.55
N LEU A 170 -7.75 9.33 4.71
CA LEU A 170 -8.82 8.40 5.03
C LEU A 170 -10.20 9.10 5.00
N PHE A 171 -10.26 10.32 5.53
CA PHE A 171 -11.46 11.14 5.51
C PHE A 171 -11.86 11.61 4.10
N ASP A 172 -10.90 12.06 3.29
CA ASP A 172 -11.13 12.50 1.91
C ASP A 172 -11.63 11.35 1.04
N TRP A 173 -11.07 10.15 1.22
CA TRP A 173 -11.48 8.98 0.46
C TRP A 173 -12.88 8.53 0.83
N ARG A 174 -13.32 8.73 2.06
CA ARG A 174 -14.69 8.55 2.47
C ARG A 174 -15.65 9.38 1.60
N SER A 175 -15.38 10.68 1.51
CA SER A 175 -16.24 11.62 0.76
C SER A 175 -16.33 11.27 -0.72
N ALA A 176 -15.21 10.81 -1.30
CA ALA A 176 -15.13 10.41 -2.70
C ALA A 176 -15.83 9.07 -3.01
N THR A 177 -15.99 8.19 -2.02
CA THR A 177 -16.44 6.80 -2.24
C THR A 177 -17.81 6.49 -1.64
N GLY A 178 -18.37 7.41 -0.83
CA GLY A 178 -19.64 7.21 -0.11
C GLY A 178 -19.62 6.04 0.89
N LEU A 179 -18.44 5.59 1.29
CA LEU A 179 -18.28 4.36 2.08
C LEU A 179 -18.68 4.52 3.56
N PHE A 180 -18.65 5.74 4.08
CA PHE A 180 -18.91 5.99 5.50
C PHE A 180 -19.69 7.31 5.69
N SER A 181 -20.52 7.37 6.72
CA SER A 181 -21.33 8.54 7.09
C SER A 181 -20.84 9.21 8.38
N PHE A 182 -19.54 9.42 8.54
CA PHE A 182 -19.01 10.16 9.70
C PHE A 182 -19.04 11.66 9.41
N SER A 183 -19.49 12.47 10.34
CA SER A 183 -19.57 13.91 10.18
C SER A 183 -18.21 14.60 10.33
N ASN A 184 -17.31 14.04 11.15
CA ASN A 184 -16.00 14.59 11.42
C ASN A 184 -14.94 13.48 11.68
N LEU A 185 -13.70 13.90 11.87
CA LEU A 185 -12.59 12.99 12.11
C LEU A 185 -12.66 12.29 13.47
N LEU A 186 -13.19 12.97 14.48
CA LEU A 186 -13.35 12.40 15.83
C LEU A 186 -14.33 11.25 15.81
N ASP A 187 -15.47 11.40 15.11
CA ASP A 187 -16.43 10.30 14.93
C ASP A 187 -15.80 9.07 14.30
N LEU A 188 -14.86 9.26 13.36
CA LEU A 188 -14.12 8.14 12.75
C LEU A 188 -13.19 7.47 13.75
N ILE A 189 -12.49 8.25 14.58
CA ILE A 189 -11.58 7.74 15.60
C ILE A 189 -12.37 6.97 16.66
N ASP A 190 -13.42 7.57 17.21
CA ASP A 190 -14.28 6.95 18.24
C ASP A 190 -14.94 5.67 17.70
N TYR A 191 -15.34 5.69 16.45
CA TYR A 191 -15.93 4.52 15.79
C TYR A 191 -14.95 3.34 15.61
N CYS A 192 -13.68 3.62 15.36
CA CYS A 192 -12.64 2.60 15.22
C CYS A 192 -12.08 2.15 16.57
N SER A 193 -12.17 2.99 17.60
CA SER A 193 -11.75 2.67 18.96
C SER A 193 -12.69 1.64 19.58
N ILE A 194 -12.14 0.62 20.22
CA ILE A 194 -12.87 -0.43 20.94
C ILE A 194 -13.01 0.00 22.39
#